data_0a4c877478dc872b526bc8716a9cf1ec
#
_entry.id   0a4c877478dc872b526bc8716a9cf1ec
#
_cell.length_a   1.000
_cell.length_b   1.000
_cell.length_c   1.000
_cell.angle_alpha   90.00
_cell.angle_beta   90.00
_cell.angle_gamma   90.00
#
_symmetry.space_group_name_H-M   'P 1'
#
loop_
_entity.id
_entity.type
_entity.pdbx_description
1 polymer ?
#
loop_
_entity_poly.entity_id
_entity_poly.type
_entity_poly.pdbx_seq_one_letter_code
_entity_poly.pdbx_strand_id
1 'polypeptide(L)'
;MALRYVIKKRTFGFDKTKAEKYVAQNVITNTVDFRDLCEEITKVGMVPSGAVKFVLDALIDTLNLNLRKGISVQLGDFGCFRPGMNCESQDAEKDVDSDTIRRVKIIFTPGYKFKEML
;
A
#
# COMPACT_ATOMS: atom_id res chain seq x y z
N MET A 1 17.68 9.11 4.18
CA MET A 1 16.92 7.85 4.26
C MET A 1 17.87 6.67 4.26
N ALA A 2 17.72 5.76 5.21
CA ALA A 2 18.66 4.65 5.40
C ALA A 2 18.09 3.32 4.85
N LEU A 3 17.79 3.31 3.56
CA LEU A 3 17.40 2.08 2.88
C LEU A 3 18.62 1.22 2.60
N ARG A 4 18.48 -0.06 2.90
CA ARG A 4 19.47 -1.06 2.53
C ARG A 4 19.03 -1.77 1.26
N TYR A 5 19.98 -2.15 0.45
CA TYR A 5 19.70 -2.87 -0.77
C TYR A 5 20.74 -3.95 -1.01
N VAL A 6 20.37 -4.93 -1.81
CA VAL A 6 21.26 -5.95 -2.31
C VAL A 6 21.21 -5.94 -3.84
N ILE A 7 22.30 -6.33 -4.45
CA ILE A 7 22.35 -6.46 -5.92
C ILE A 7 22.00 -7.90 -6.25
N LYS A 8 20.95 -8.08 -7.06
CA LYS A 8 20.52 -9.40 -7.50
C LYS A 8 20.60 -9.52 -9.00
N LYS A 9 20.95 -10.73 -9.44
CA LYS A 9 20.97 -11.09 -10.84
C LYS A 9 19.57 -11.56 -11.24
N ARG A 10 19.04 -10.98 -12.30
CA ARG A 10 17.71 -11.36 -12.81
C ARG A 10 17.77 -11.68 -14.29
N THR A 11 17.03 -12.72 -14.67
CA THR A 11 16.79 -13.08 -16.07
C THR A 11 15.43 -12.54 -16.46
N PHE A 12 15.40 -11.70 -17.52
CA PHE A 12 14.16 -11.12 -18.00
C PHE A 12 13.54 -12.08 -19.01
N GLY A 13 12.44 -12.75 -18.62
CA GLY A 13 11.80 -13.77 -19.44
C GLY A 13 11.11 -13.23 -20.71
N PHE A 14 10.84 -11.92 -20.77
CA PHE A 14 10.29 -11.27 -21.95
C PHE A 14 11.36 -10.94 -22.99
N ASP A 15 12.62 -11.01 -22.64
CA ASP A 15 13.72 -10.76 -23.58
C ASP A 15 14.02 -12.05 -24.35
N LYS A 16 14.05 -11.96 -25.70
CA LYS A 16 14.33 -13.10 -26.57
C LYS A 16 15.72 -13.68 -26.31
N THR A 17 16.66 -12.86 -25.87
CA THR A 17 18.02 -13.30 -25.56
C THR A 17 18.12 -13.89 -24.16
N LYS A 18 17.08 -13.76 -23.35
CA LYS A 18 17.08 -14.13 -21.92
C LYS A 18 18.30 -13.55 -21.19
N ALA A 19 18.62 -12.30 -21.51
CA ALA A 19 19.77 -11.63 -20.93
C ALA A 19 19.65 -11.52 -19.41
N GLU A 20 20.70 -11.83 -18.69
CA GLU A 20 20.77 -11.66 -17.25
C GLU A 20 21.27 -10.24 -16.96
N LYS A 21 20.58 -9.54 -16.05
CA LYS A 21 20.96 -8.19 -15.64
C LYS A 21 21.01 -8.10 -14.12
N TYR A 22 21.82 -7.21 -13.63
CA TYR A 22 21.92 -6.94 -12.20
C TYR A 22 21.03 -5.78 -11.85
N VAL A 23 20.23 -5.93 -10.79
CA VAL A 23 19.33 -4.91 -10.30
C VAL A 23 19.51 -4.73 -8.80
N ALA A 24 19.35 -3.50 -8.32
CA ALA A 24 19.32 -3.22 -6.89
C ALA A 24 17.94 -3.58 -6.36
N GLN A 25 17.90 -4.28 -5.25
CA GLN A 25 16.64 -4.64 -4.56
C GLN A 25 16.76 -4.20 -3.10
N ASN A 26 15.74 -3.48 -2.62
CA ASN A 26 15.72 -3.05 -1.22
C ASN A 26 15.58 -4.24 -0.28
N VAL A 27 16.13 -4.10 0.91
CA VAL A 27 16.08 -5.11 1.96
C VAL A 27 15.30 -4.51 3.14
N ILE A 28 14.29 -5.25 3.60
CA ILE A 28 13.58 -4.90 4.82
C ILE A 28 14.38 -5.53 5.97
N THR A 29 14.94 -4.68 6.83
CA THR A 29 15.81 -5.13 7.92
C THR A 29 15.04 -5.54 9.15
N ASN A 30 13.86 -4.96 9.36
CA ASN A 30 13.03 -5.24 10.53
C ASN A 30 11.59 -4.86 10.24
N THR A 31 10.66 -5.41 11.03
CA THR A 31 9.24 -5.07 10.95
C THR A 31 8.76 -4.65 12.33
N VAL A 32 8.20 -3.45 12.40
CA VAL A 32 7.53 -2.97 13.60
C VAL A 32 6.11 -3.50 13.56
N ASP A 33 5.73 -4.32 14.53
CA ASP A 33 4.38 -4.88 14.56
C ASP A 33 3.37 -3.86 15.11
N PHE A 34 2.08 -4.22 15.11
CA PHE A 34 1.02 -3.30 15.53
C PHE A 34 1.18 -2.86 16.99
N ARG A 35 1.56 -3.77 17.86
CA ARG A 35 1.76 -3.47 19.29
C ARG A 35 2.90 -2.48 19.48
N ASP A 36 4.03 -2.73 18.82
CA ASP A 36 5.20 -1.86 18.89
C ASP A 36 4.90 -0.49 18.28
N LEU A 37 4.12 -0.45 17.19
CA LEU A 37 3.69 0.79 16.57
C LEU A 37 2.86 1.62 17.55
N CYS A 38 1.91 1.01 18.24
CA CYS A 38 1.09 1.70 19.26
C CYS A 38 1.95 2.26 20.39
N GLU A 39 2.96 1.51 20.81
CA GLU A 39 3.88 1.96 21.86
C GLU A 39 4.72 3.16 21.40
N GLU A 40 5.19 3.15 20.17
CA GLU A 40 5.94 4.27 19.59
C GLU A 40 5.08 5.52 19.49
N ILE A 41 3.83 5.38 19.03
CA ILE A 41 2.89 6.50 18.94
C ILE A 41 2.60 7.07 20.33
N THR A 42 2.47 6.19 21.32
CA THR A 42 2.26 6.61 22.71
C THR A 42 3.39 7.50 23.19
N LYS A 43 4.63 7.15 22.89
CA LYS A 43 5.80 7.95 23.27
C LYS A 43 5.85 9.30 22.57
N VAL A 44 5.54 9.33 21.28
CA VAL A 44 5.56 10.56 20.48
C VAL A 44 4.41 11.48 20.84
N GLY A 45 3.20 10.93 20.95
CA GLY A 45 1.98 11.72 21.13
C GLY A 45 1.54 11.89 22.56
N MET A 46 2.21 11.24 23.52
CA MET A 46 1.86 11.29 24.95
C MET A 46 0.41 10.86 25.20
N VAL A 47 -0.07 9.88 24.44
CA VAL A 47 -1.42 9.35 24.53
C VAL A 47 -1.36 7.90 25.02
N PRO A 48 -2.27 7.44 25.90
CA PRO A 48 -2.27 6.04 26.36
C PRO A 48 -2.34 5.05 25.20
N SER A 49 -1.61 3.94 25.30
CA SER A 49 -1.54 2.94 24.23
C SER A 49 -2.89 2.32 23.89
N GLY A 50 -3.76 2.18 24.88
CA GLY A 50 -5.13 1.69 24.64
C GLY A 50 -5.95 2.62 23.78
N ALA A 51 -5.80 3.94 23.98
CA ALA A 51 -6.47 4.94 23.17
C ALA A 51 -5.92 4.93 21.72
N VAL A 52 -4.61 4.78 21.56
CA VAL A 52 -3.97 4.67 20.25
C VAL A 52 -4.52 3.46 19.49
N LYS A 53 -4.57 2.31 20.12
CA LYS A 53 -5.10 1.09 19.53
C LYS A 53 -6.55 1.28 19.10
N PHE A 54 -7.37 1.88 19.97
CA PHE A 54 -8.78 2.12 19.68
C PHE A 54 -8.96 3.01 18.46
N VAL A 55 -8.19 4.09 18.37
CA VAL A 55 -8.27 5.02 17.23
C VAL A 55 -7.83 4.32 15.93
N LEU A 56 -6.75 3.55 15.96
CA LEU A 56 -6.28 2.83 14.77
C LEU A 56 -7.28 1.78 14.31
N ASP A 57 -7.89 1.05 15.24
CA ASP A 57 -8.93 0.07 14.90
C ASP A 57 -10.15 0.76 14.29
N ALA A 58 -10.55 1.91 14.83
CA ALA A 58 -11.65 2.71 14.30
C ALA A 58 -11.32 3.24 12.90
N LEU A 59 -10.07 3.62 12.66
CA LEU A 59 -9.62 4.05 11.34
C LEU A 59 -9.76 2.92 10.31
N ILE A 60 -9.34 1.72 10.67
CA ILE A 60 -9.48 0.56 9.79
C ILE A 60 -10.95 0.32 9.43
N ASP A 61 -11.82 0.35 10.41
CA ASP A 61 -13.26 0.15 10.20
C ASP A 61 -13.86 1.23 9.31
N THR A 62 -13.47 2.48 9.53
CA THR A 62 -13.94 3.61 8.73
C THR A 62 -13.44 3.53 7.31
N LEU A 63 -12.18 3.15 7.10
CA LEU A 63 -11.62 2.93 5.76
C LEU A 63 -12.38 1.82 5.04
N ASN A 64 -12.62 0.70 5.71
CA ASN A 64 -13.37 -0.40 5.12
C ASN A 64 -14.77 0.02 4.68
N LEU A 65 -15.46 0.77 5.52
CA LEU A 65 -16.81 1.23 5.21
C LEU A 65 -16.86 2.11 3.97
N ASN A 66 -15.93 3.04 3.86
CA ASN A 66 -15.89 3.98 2.72
C ASN A 66 -15.35 3.33 1.45
N LEU A 67 -14.27 2.59 1.54
CA LEU A 67 -13.66 1.95 0.37
C LEU A 67 -14.58 0.90 -0.25
N ARG A 68 -15.34 0.19 0.58
CA ARG A 68 -16.33 -0.78 0.10
C ARG A 68 -17.41 -0.13 -0.76
N LYS A 69 -17.72 1.14 -0.48
CA LYS A 69 -18.70 1.91 -1.25
C LYS A 69 -18.09 2.58 -2.48
N GLY A 70 -16.80 2.39 -2.74
CA GLY A 70 -16.12 3.03 -3.84
C GLY A 70 -15.69 4.47 -3.56
N ILE A 71 -15.64 4.87 -2.29
CA ILE A 71 -15.29 6.23 -1.89
C ILE A 71 -13.81 6.29 -1.52
N SER A 72 -13.10 7.28 -2.05
CA SER A 72 -11.72 7.58 -1.65
C SER A 72 -11.70 8.25 -0.28
N VAL A 73 -10.68 7.94 0.51
CA VAL A 73 -10.51 8.54 1.84
C VAL A 73 -9.19 9.31 1.87
N GLN A 74 -9.29 10.59 2.17
CA GLN A 74 -8.17 11.51 2.29
C GLN A 74 -7.79 11.65 3.77
N LEU A 75 -6.51 11.42 4.10
CA LEU A 75 -6.01 11.54 5.46
C LEU A 75 -5.00 12.72 5.59
N GLY A 76 -5.23 13.80 4.87
CA GLY A 76 -4.35 14.96 4.94
C GLY A 76 -2.92 14.63 4.50
N ASP A 77 -1.94 15.02 5.31
CA ASP A 77 -0.52 14.81 4.99
C ASP A 77 -0.11 13.33 4.98
N PHE A 78 -0.92 12.46 5.57
CA PHE A 78 -0.70 11.01 5.54
C PHE A 78 -0.79 10.48 4.12
N GLY A 79 -1.82 10.87 3.40
CA GLY A 79 -2.05 10.41 2.06
C GLY A 79 -3.51 10.09 1.79
N CYS A 80 -3.73 9.27 0.79
CA CYS A 80 -5.06 8.93 0.33
C CYS A 80 -5.18 7.44 0.03
N PHE A 81 -6.26 6.84 0.49
CA PHE A 81 -6.63 5.47 0.13
C PHE A 81 -7.77 5.50 -0.87
N ARG A 82 -7.68 4.67 -1.89
CA ARG A 82 -8.74 4.54 -2.88
C ARG A 82 -8.91 3.09 -3.31
N PRO A 83 -10.14 2.68 -3.65
CA PRO A 83 -10.35 1.36 -4.23
C PRO A 83 -9.91 1.37 -5.69
N GLY A 84 -9.39 0.23 -6.13
CA GLY A 84 -9.04 0.01 -7.52
C GLY A 84 -9.42 -1.38 -7.95
N MET A 85 -9.51 -1.61 -9.25
CA MET A 85 -9.80 -2.92 -9.79
C MET A 85 -9.07 -3.13 -11.09
N ASN A 86 -8.76 -4.39 -11.39
CA ASN A 86 -8.31 -4.83 -12.69
C ASN A 86 -9.48 -5.52 -13.38
N CYS A 87 -9.65 -5.23 -14.66
CA CYS A 87 -10.71 -5.82 -15.45
C CYS A 87 -10.10 -6.51 -16.68
N GLU A 88 -10.67 -7.65 -17.07
CA GLU A 88 -10.31 -8.32 -18.29
C GLU A 88 -10.81 -7.49 -19.48
N SER A 89 -9.92 -7.21 -20.44
CA SER A 89 -10.28 -6.45 -21.63
C SER A 89 -11.24 -7.23 -22.50
N GLN A 90 -12.28 -6.55 -23.00
CA GLN A 90 -13.28 -7.13 -23.90
C GLN A 90 -13.31 -6.32 -25.20
N ASP A 91 -13.65 -7.00 -26.32
CA ASP A 91 -13.71 -6.33 -27.61
C ASP A 91 -14.95 -5.43 -27.76
N ALA A 92 -16.00 -5.69 -26.96
CA ALA A 92 -17.23 -4.91 -26.98
C ALA A 92 -17.60 -4.48 -25.58
N GLU A 93 -18.12 -3.26 -25.44
CA GLU A 93 -18.56 -2.70 -24.15
C GLU A 93 -19.60 -3.58 -23.46
N LYS A 94 -20.53 -4.17 -24.24
CA LYS A 94 -21.57 -5.05 -23.69
C LYS A 94 -21.04 -6.31 -23.03
N ASP A 95 -19.81 -6.70 -23.35
CA ASP A 95 -19.18 -7.90 -22.79
C ASP A 95 -18.46 -7.62 -21.46
N VAL A 96 -18.39 -6.34 -21.06
CA VAL A 96 -17.80 -5.95 -19.78
C VAL A 96 -18.89 -6.01 -18.71
N ASP A 97 -18.72 -6.91 -17.73
CA ASP A 97 -19.65 -7.06 -16.61
C ASP A 97 -18.86 -7.40 -15.34
N SER A 98 -19.56 -7.75 -14.26
CA SER A 98 -18.93 -8.09 -13.01
C SER A 98 -18.01 -9.31 -13.09
N ASP A 99 -18.25 -10.23 -14.03
CA ASP A 99 -17.44 -11.43 -14.19
C ASP A 99 -16.08 -11.13 -14.84
N THR A 100 -15.96 -9.99 -15.54
CA THR A 100 -14.70 -9.56 -16.14
C THR A 100 -13.79 -8.84 -15.15
N ILE A 101 -14.32 -8.47 -13.97
CA ILE A 101 -13.54 -7.83 -12.92
C ILE A 101 -12.72 -8.91 -12.23
N ARG A 102 -11.38 -8.82 -12.40
CA ARG A 102 -10.46 -9.84 -11.90
C ARG A 102 -10.00 -9.63 -10.48
N ARG A 103 -9.79 -8.37 -10.11
CA ARG A 103 -9.12 -8.06 -8.86
C ARG A 103 -9.59 -6.72 -8.31
N VAL A 104 -10.03 -6.75 -7.06
CA VAL A 104 -10.28 -5.52 -6.30
C VAL A 104 -9.09 -5.31 -5.38
N LYS A 105 -8.57 -4.11 -5.34
CA LYS A 105 -7.39 -3.78 -4.53
C LYS A 105 -7.55 -2.42 -3.89
N ILE A 106 -6.75 -2.17 -2.85
CA ILE A 106 -6.67 -0.87 -2.20
C ILE A 106 -5.37 -0.21 -2.63
N ILE A 107 -5.46 1.00 -3.16
CA ILE A 107 -4.32 1.77 -3.62
C ILE A 107 -4.06 2.88 -2.62
N PHE A 108 -2.83 2.94 -2.11
CA PHE A 108 -2.37 4.00 -1.23
C PHE A 108 -1.48 4.96 -2.01
N THR A 109 -1.78 6.26 -1.91
CA THR A 109 -0.94 7.32 -2.45
C THR A 109 -0.37 8.13 -1.29
N PRO A 110 0.96 8.16 -1.11
CA PRO A 110 1.56 8.91 -0.01
C PRO A 110 1.26 10.41 -0.09
N GLY A 111 1.05 11.01 1.08
CA GLY A 111 0.85 12.44 1.18
C GLY A 111 2.17 13.21 1.18
N TYR A 112 2.05 14.53 1.35
CA TYR A 112 3.18 15.44 1.24
C TYR A 112 4.34 15.10 2.18
N LYS A 113 4.04 14.81 3.44
CA LYS A 113 5.09 14.51 4.43
C LYS A 113 5.86 13.23 4.11
N PHE A 114 5.22 12.24 3.53
CA PHE A 114 5.92 11.03 3.11
C PHE A 114 6.75 11.27 1.85
N LYS A 115 6.29 12.13 0.96
CA LYS A 115 7.05 12.48 -0.25
C LYS A 115 8.31 13.26 0.08
N GLU A 116 8.29 14.10 1.11
CA GLU A 116 9.49 14.80 1.56
C GLU A 116 10.59 13.85 2.02
N MET A 117 10.23 12.70 2.56
CA MET A 117 11.17 11.68 3.01
C MET A 117 11.90 11.01 1.86
N LEU A 118 11.28 10.98 0.69
CA LEU A 118 11.84 10.37 -0.51
C LEU A 118 12.77 11.36 -1.23
#